data_f1ae9a27f9503dcf6339f8d0dc7dc9aa
#
_entry.id   f1ae9a27f9503dcf6339f8d0dc7dc9aa
#
_cell.length_a   1.000
_cell.length_b   1.000
_cell.length_c   1.000
_cell.angle_alpha   90.00
_cell.angle_beta   90.00
_cell.angle_gamma   90.00
#
_symmetry.space_group_name_H-M   'P 1'
#
loop_
_entity.id
_entity.type
_entity.pdbx_description
1 polymer ?
#
loop_
_entity_poly.entity_id
_entity_poly.type
_entity_poly.pdbx_seq_one_letter_code
_entity_poly.pdbx_strand_id
1 'polypeptide(L)'
;NSIDKKQIPEGVEVFEINGPFFFGAAKKFRDQMSIVESPPKVRIIRMRNVPAVDATGLQTLKDFYGDAKKHKIHLILSGVHTQPLYAMTQAGIFDLYGEENIHGNIDDALDRAREMLGLPKLGRPKDFVPTVKRDMENK
;
A
#
# COMPACT_ATOMS: atom_id res chain seq x y z
N ASN A 1 5.07 11.42 6.68
CA ASN A 1 5.89 11.63 5.50
C ASN A 1 5.01 11.91 4.30
N SER A 2 5.09 13.12 3.80
CA SER A 2 4.38 13.48 2.58
C SER A 2 5.07 12.91 1.35
N ILE A 3 4.29 12.59 0.35
CA ILE A 3 4.80 12.09 -0.92
C ILE A 3 5.00 13.27 -1.85
N ASP A 4 6.19 13.39 -2.43
CA ASP A 4 6.41 14.33 -3.51
C ASP A 4 5.66 13.80 -4.73
N LYS A 5 4.73 14.60 -5.26
CA LYS A 5 3.94 14.22 -6.44
C LYS A 5 4.81 13.88 -7.64
N LYS A 6 6.01 14.45 -7.75
CA LYS A 6 6.95 14.15 -8.82
C LYS A 6 7.49 12.73 -8.77
N GLN A 7 7.42 12.07 -7.59
CA GLN A 7 7.90 10.71 -7.42
C GLN A 7 6.84 9.67 -7.78
N ILE A 8 5.61 10.10 -8.01
CA ILE A 8 4.53 9.19 -8.39
C ILE A 8 4.49 9.12 -9.92
N PRO A 9 4.85 7.95 -10.50
CA PRO A 9 4.87 7.82 -11.96
C PRO A 9 3.47 7.90 -12.55
N GLU A 10 3.42 8.23 -13.83
CA GLU A 10 2.16 8.18 -14.57
C GLU A 10 1.63 6.73 -14.55
N GLY A 11 0.32 6.59 -14.35
CA GLY A 11 -0.31 5.28 -14.25
C GLY A 11 -0.35 4.70 -12.85
N VAL A 12 0.26 5.39 -11.87
CA VAL A 12 0.22 4.99 -10.46
C VAL A 12 -0.70 5.92 -9.69
N GLU A 13 -1.59 5.35 -8.91
CA GLU A 13 -2.52 6.08 -8.05
C GLU A 13 -2.25 5.69 -6.60
N VAL A 14 -2.23 6.68 -5.71
CA VAL A 14 -2.00 6.45 -4.28
C VAL A 14 -3.23 6.90 -3.50
N PHE A 15 -3.80 5.97 -2.74
CA PHE A 15 -4.90 6.26 -1.81
C PHE A 15 -4.42 6.07 -0.39
N GLU A 16 -4.85 6.95 0.51
CA GLU A 16 -4.51 6.84 1.93
C GLU A 16 -5.76 6.55 2.75
N ILE A 17 -5.66 5.55 3.64
CA ILE A 17 -6.68 5.25 4.62
C ILE A 17 -6.22 5.84 5.94
N ASN A 18 -7.07 6.63 6.60
CA ASN A 18 -6.75 7.25 7.88
C ASN A 18 -7.66 6.70 8.97
N GLY A 19 -7.05 6.28 10.07
CA GLY A 19 -7.77 5.75 11.21
C GLY A 19 -8.06 4.26 11.11
N PRO A 20 -8.76 3.69 12.11
CA PRO A 20 -9.11 2.27 12.11
C PRO A 20 -9.94 1.90 10.90
N PHE A 21 -9.58 0.80 10.25
CA PHE A 21 -10.28 0.35 9.06
C PHE A 21 -11.39 -0.64 9.43
N PHE A 22 -12.47 -0.08 9.98
CA PHE A 22 -13.65 -0.80 10.43
C PHE A 22 -14.81 -0.53 9.48
N PHE A 23 -15.97 -1.12 9.78
CA PHE A 23 -17.15 -1.14 8.91
C PHE A 23 -17.45 0.20 8.19
N GLY A 24 -17.61 1.29 8.93
CA GLY A 24 -17.98 2.58 8.32
C GLY A 24 -16.91 3.14 7.41
N ALA A 25 -15.65 3.09 7.86
CA ALA A 25 -14.52 3.58 7.08
C ALA A 25 -14.31 2.72 5.84
N ALA A 26 -14.44 1.41 5.97
CA ALA A 26 -14.27 0.49 4.85
C ALA A 26 -15.30 0.75 3.75
N LYS A 27 -16.56 0.95 4.13
CA LYS A 27 -17.62 1.25 3.17
C LYS A 27 -17.35 2.56 2.43
N LYS A 28 -17.00 3.60 3.18
CA LYS A 28 -16.71 4.91 2.61
C LYS A 28 -15.55 4.84 1.61
N PHE A 29 -14.51 4.14 1.97
CA PHE A 29 -13.34 3.99 1.12
C PHE A 29 -13.68 3.22 -0.17
N ARG A 30 -14.47 2.16 -0.03
CA ARG A 30 -14.92 1.37 -1.18
C ARG A 30 -15.74 2.21 -2.15
N ASP A 31 -16.65 3.04 -1.63
CA ASP A 31 -17.47 3.92 -2.46
C ASP A 31 -16.60 4.92 -3.22
N GLN A 32 -15.58 5.50 -2.56
CA GLN A 32 -14.65 6.40 -3.22
C GLN A 32 -13.86 5.72 -4.33
N MET A 33 -13.43 4.49 -4.11
CA MET A 33 -12.64 3.75 -5.08
C MET A 33 -13.43 3.28 -6.30
N SER A 34 -14.76 3.18 -6.19
CA SER A 34 -15.60 2.76 -7.31
C SER A 34 -15.77 3.85 -8.37
N ILE A 35 -15.44 5.11 -8.05
CA ILE A 35 -15.57 6.23 -8.97
C ILE A 35 -14.24 6.44 -9.69
N VAL A 36 -13.99 5.66 -10.74
CA VAL A 36 -12.74 5.78 -11.51
C VAL A 36 -13.08 5.85 -12.98
N GLU A 37 -12.87 7.02 -13.59
CA GLU A 37 -13.11 7.23 -15.04
C GLU A 37 -12.03 6.55 -15.86
N SER A 38 -10.78 6.57 -15.39
CA SER A 38 -9.64 5.98 -16.09
C SER A 38 -8.86 5.16 -15.08
N PRO A 39 -8.94 3.82 -15.14
CA PRO A 39 -8.26 2.99 -14.14
C PRO A 39 -6.73 3.15 -14.23
N PRO A 40 -6.04 3.24 -13.09
CA PRO A 40 -4.59 3.24 -13.07
C PRO A 40 -4.05 1.86 -13.43
N LYS A 41 -2.76 1.77 -13.74
CA LYS A 41 -2.10 0.49 -13.92
C LYS A 41 -1.69 -0.11 -12.57
N VAL A 42 -1.32 0.74 -11.63
CA VAL A 42 -0.93 0.34 -10.28
C VAL A 42 -1.62 1.25 -9.28
N ARG A 43 -2.18 0.65 -8.24
CA ARG A 43 -2.80 1.39 -7.14
C ARG A 43 -2.09 1.02 -5.84
N ILE A 44 -1.60 2.04 -5.13
CA ILE A 44 -1.00 1.86 -3.82
C ILE A 44 -2.00 2.33 -2.77
N ILE A 45 -2.33 1.46 -1.83
CA ILE A 45 -3.17 1.81 -0.67
C ILE A 45 -2.24 2.04 0.50
N ARG A 46 -2.19 3.28 0.98
CA ARG A 46 -1.29 3.67 2.05
C ARG A 46 -1.99 3.50 3.39
N MET A 47 -1.45 2.62 4.22
CA MET A 47 -2.04 2.23 5.50
C MET A 47 -1.23 2.71 6.72
N ARG A 48 -0.34 3.66 6.54
CA ARG A 48 0.53 4.13 7.64
C ARG A 48 -0.24 4.68 8.85
N ASN A 49 -1.46 5.15 8.64
CA ASN A 49 -2.30 5.70 9.69
C ASN A 49 -3.43 4.75 10.09
N VAL A 50 -3.31 3.47 9.75
CA VAL A 50 -4.31 2.45 10.09
C VAL A 50 -3.76 1.59 11.23
N PRO A 51 -4.18 1.83 12.49
CA PRO A 51 -3.67 1.07 13.63
C PRO A 51 -4.31 -0.30 13.79
N ALA A 52 -5.51 -0.49 13.26
CA ALA A 52 -6.26 -1.74 13.43
C ALA A 52 -7.25 -1.96 12.29
N VAL A 53 -7.51 -3.23 12.00
CA VAL A 53 -8.46 -3.68 10.97
C VAL A 53 -9.34 -4.75 11.57
N ASP A 54 -10.67 -4.63 11.41
CA ASP A 54 -11.62 -5.66 11.85
C ASP A 54 -12.01 -6.59 10.70
N ALA A 55 -12.91 -7.53 10.95
CA ALA A 55 -13.35 -8.51 9.96
C ALA A 55 -13.93 -7.84 8.70
N THR A 56 -14.66 -6.74 8.86
CA THR A 56 -15.22 -6.00 7.72
C THR A 56 -14.14 -5.34 6.90
N GLY A 57 -13.15 -4.75 7.55
CA GLY A 57 -11.99 -4.18 6.86
C GLY A 57 -11.20 -5.23 6.10
N LEU A 58 -11.01 -6.41 6.72
CA LEU A 58 -10.33 -7.52 6.05
C LEU A 58 -11.09 -7.98 4.81
N GLN A 59 -12.40 -8.10 4.91
CA GLN A 59 -13.22 -8.48 3.75
C GLN A 59 -13.10 -7.42 2.64
N THR A 60 -13.08 -6.15 3.01
CA THR A 60 -12.93 -5.06 2.05
C THR A 60 -11.58 -5.13 1.33
N LEU A 61 -10.51 -5.49 2.04
CA LEU A 61 -9.20 -5.68 1.41
C LEU A 61 -9.22 -6.84 0.40
N LYS A 62 -9.94 -7.91 0.71
CA LYS A 62 -10.14 -9.00 -0.26
C LYS A 62 -10.92 -8.53 -1.49
N ASP A 63 -11.97 -7.76 -1.28
CA ASP A 63 -12.80 -7.24 -2.36
C ASP A 63 -12.00 -6.30 -3.26
N PHE A 64 -11.15 -5.45 -2.68
CA PHE A 64 -10.27 -4.57 -3.44
C PHE A 64 -9.34 -5.37 -4.37
N TYR A 65 -8.80 -6.46 -3.85
CA TYR A 65 -7.92 -7.30 -4.66
C TYR A 65 -8.66 -7.93 -5.83
N GLY A 66 -9.85 -8.46 -5.58
CA GLY A 66 -10.68 -9.05 -6.63
C GLY A 66 -11.07 -8.03 -7.70
N ASP A 67 -11.49 -6.85 -7.29
CA ASP A 67 -11.86 -5.78 -8.21
C ASP A 67 -10.66 -5.28 -9.02
N ALA A 68 -9.52 -5.13 -8.37
CA ALA A 68 -8.30 -4.70 -9.04
C ALA A 68 -7.88 -5.71 -10.11
N LYS A 69 -7.91 -7.00 -9.76
CA LYS A 69 -7.57 -8.07 -10.70
C LYS A 69 -8.51 -8.06 -11.91
N LYS A 70 -9.80 -7.86 -11.67
CA LYS A 70 -10.80 -7.81 -12.72
C LYS A 70 -10.53 -6.66 -13.70
N HIS A 71 -10.04 -5.52 -13.22
CA HIS A 71 -9.74 -4.35 -14.03
C HIS A 71 -8.28 -4.25 -14.45
N LYS A 72 -7.49 -5.29 -14.19
CA LYS A 72 -6.06 -5.36 -14.52
C LYS A 72 -5.26 -4.25 -13.83
N ILE A 73 -5.61 -3.95 -12.59
CA ILE A 73 -4.90 -3.00 -11.74
C ILE A 73 -4.02 -3.79 -10.77
N HIS A 74 -2.74 -3.48 -10.72
CA HIS A 74 -1.84 -4.05 -9.70
C HIS A 74 -2.04 -3.31 -8.39
N LEU A 75 -2.25 -4.06 -7.31
CA LEU A 75 -2.57 -3.49 -6.01
C LEU A 75 -1.40 -3.72 -5.05
N ILE A 76 -0.93 -2.64 -4.42
CA ILE A 76 0.19 -2.65 -3.48
C ILE A 76 -0.27 -2.00 -2.18
N LEU A 77 0.14 -2.55 -1.03
CA LEU A 77 -0.11 -1.97 0.28
C LEU A 77 1.18 -1.38 0.84
N SER A 78 1.11 -0.22 1.48
CA SER A 78 2.27 0.40 2.11
C SER A 78 1.96 0.83 3.53
N GLY A 79 2.99 0.83 4.39
CA GLY A 79 2.87 1.29 5.77
C GLY A 79 2.03 0.40 6.65
N VAL A 80 2.02 -0.91 6.40
CA VAL A 80 1.19 -1.85 7.14
C VAL A 80 1.81 -2.12 8.52
N HIS A 81 1.06 -1.74 9.58
CA HIS A 81 1.49 -1.94 10.96
C HIS A 81 1.25 -3.36 11.45
N THR A 82 1.75 -3.66 12.65
CA THR A 82 1.77 -5.02 13.21
C THR A 82 0.37 -5.64 13.32
N GLN A 83 -0.60 -4.92 13.89
CA GLN A 83 -1.94 -5.50 14.08
C GLN A 83 -2.62 -5.77 12.73
N PRO A 84 -2.69 -4.80 11.79
CA PRO A 84 -3.23 -5.08 10.46
C PRO A 84 -2.50 -6.23 9.76
N LEU A 85 -1.18 -6.26 9.83
CA LEU A 85 -0.40 -7.33 9.20
C LEU A 85 -0.74 -8.70 9.78
N TYR A 86 -0.84 -8.78 11.11
CA TYR A 86 -1.20 -10.02 11.78
C TYR A 86 -2.61 -10.48 11.35
N ALA A 87 -3.58 -9.56 11.38
CA ALA A 87 -4.95 -9.87 11.00
C ALA A 87 -5.04 -10.30 9.53
N MET A 88 -4.32 -9.64 8.65
CA MET A 88 -4.26 -9.98 7.23
C MET A 88 -3.65 -11.36 7.01
N THR A 89 -2.60 -11.68 7.76
CA THR A 89 -1.94 -12.98 7.66
C THR A 89 -2.88 -14.09 8.09
N GLN A 90 -3.59 -13.90 9.20
CA GLN A 90 -4.56 -14.88 9.70
C GLN A 90 -5.73 -15.09 8.73
N ALA A 91 -6.11 -14.05 8.01
CA ALA A 91 -7.23 -14.10 7.06
C ALA A 91 -6.82 -14.54 5.65
N GLY A 92 -5.54 -14.86 5.43
CA GLY A 92 -5.03 -15.28 4.12
C GLY A 92 -4.82 -14.13 3.14
N ILE A 93 -4.93 -12.89 3.59
CA ILE A 93 -4.78 -11.72 2.72
C ILE A 93 -3.32 -11.48 2.37
N PHE A 94 -2.41 -11.75 3.30
CA PHE A 94 -0.98 -11.63 3.04
C PHE A 94 -0.58 -12.50 1.83
N ASP A 95 -1.02 -13.75 1.83
CA ASP A 95 -0.74 -14.65 0.71
C ASP A 95 -1.47 -14.25 -0.56
N LEU A 96 -2.69 -13.71 -0.42
CA LEU A 96 -3.49 -13.28 -1.58
C LEU A 96 -2.80 -12.14 -2.33
N TYR A 97 -2.33 -11.11 -1.62
CA TYR A 97 -1.66 -9.96 -2.23
C TYR A 97 -0.25 -10.30 -2.70
N GLY A 98 0.43 -11.19 -1.97
CA GLY A 98 1.83 -11.53 -2.21
C GLY A 98 2.77 -10.66 -1.41
N GLU A 99 3.80 -11.26 -0.86
CA GLU A 99 4.80 -10.58 -0.02
C GLU A 99 5.42 -9.37 -0.72
N GLU A 100 5.69 -9.49 -2.00
CA GLU A 100 6.33 -8.44 -2.79
C GLU A 100 5.43 -7.20 -2.99
N ASN A 101 4.16 -7.30 -2.66
CA ASN A 101 3.19 -6.21 -2.82
C ASN A 101 2.74 -5.61 -1.49
N ILE A 102 3.41 -5.99 -0.39
CA ILE A 102 3.10 -5.47 0.96
C ILE A 102 4.38 -4.90 1.55
N HIS A 103 4.40 -3.59 1.74
CA HIS A 103 5.61 -2.87 2.14
C HIS A 103 5.41 -2.07 3.42
N GLY A 104 6.50 -1.88 4.16
CA GLY A 104 6.47 -1.13 5.41
C GLY A 104 6.51 0.39 5.22
N ASN A 105 6.82 0.87 4.01
CA ASN A 105 6.89 2.31 3.74
C ASN A 105 6.52 2.60 2.29
N ILE A 106 6.28 3.89 2.01
CA ILE A 106 5.81 4.32 0.70
C ILE A 106 6.92 4.28 -0.37
N ASP A 107 8.17 4.50 0.01
CA ASP A 107 9.26 4.52 -0.95
C ASP A 107 9.47 3.14 -1.58
N ASP A 108 9.41 2.09 -0.76
CA ASP A 108 9.52 0.71 -1.25
C ASP A 108 8.33 0.34 -2.12
N ALA A 109 7.13 0.80 -1.74
CA ALA A 109 5.92 0.56 -2.53
C ALA A 109 6.00 1.25 -3.90
N LEU A 110 6.50 2.49 -3.95
CA LEU A 110 6.69 3.21 -5.20
C LEU A 110 7.74 2.52 -6.09
N ASP A 111 8.81 2.00 -5.50
CA ASP A 111 9.80 1.24 -6.26
C ASP A 111 9.20 -0.04 -6.84
N ARG A 112 8.33 -0.72 -6.07
CA ARG A 112 7.62 -1.89 -6.59
C ARG A 112 6.71 -1.51 -7.76
N ALA A 113 6.01 -0.38 -7.65
CA ALA A 113 5.17 0.12 -8.74
C ALA A 113 6.00 0.43 -9.98
N ARG A 114 7.18 1.05 -9.80
CA ARG A 114 8.10 1.31 -10.90
C ARG A 114 8.56 0.02 -11.58
N GLU A 115 8.89 -0.99 -10.78
CA GLU A 115 9.29 -2.29 -11.29
C GLU A 115 8.19 -2.90 -12.17
N MET A 116 6.94 -2.83 -11.70
CA MET A 116 5.80 -3.34 -12.46
C MET A 116 5.59 -2.62 -13.79
N LEU A 117 5.96 -1.33 -13.85
CA LEU A 117 5.82 -0.50 -15.04
C LEU A 117 7.06 -0.52 -15.93
N GLY A 118 8.09 -1.28 -15.55
CA GLY A 118 9.34 -1.30 -16.31
C GLY A 118 10.18 -0.05 -16.13
N LEU A 119 9.97 0.72 -15.08
CA LEU A 119 10.70 1.94 -14.79
C LEU A 119 11.83 1.67 -13.79
N PRO A 120 12.92 2.46 -13.83
CA PRO A 120 14.00 2.28 -12.86
C PRO A 120 13.57 2.64 -11.45
N LYS A 121 14.07 1.88 -10.47
CA LYS A 121 13.83 2.16 -9.06
C LYS A 121 14.60 3.40 -8.66
N LEU A 122 14.00 4.22 -7.77
CA LEU A 122 14.64 5.41 -7.26
C LEU A 122 15.34 5.18 -5.92
N GLY A 123 14.95 4.13 -5.20
CA GLY A 123 15.43 3.88 -3.86
C GLY A 123 14.85 4.86 -2.86
N ARG A 124 15.43 4.87 -1.65
CA ARG A 124 15.03 5.81 -0.61
C ARG A 124 15.71 7.17 -0.85
N PRO A 125 15.15 8.27 -0.30
CA PRO A 125 15.77 9.58 -0.43
C PRO A 125 17.26 9.57 0.01
N LYS A 126 18.09 10.33 -0.67
CA LYS A 126 19.54 10.34 -0.40
C LYS A 126 19.89 10.74 1.02
N ASP A 127 19.11 11.61 1.61
CA ASP A 127 19.32 12.08 2.98
C ASP A 127 18.70 11.14 4.02
N PHE A 128 18.05 10.08 3.59
CA PHE A 128 17.45 9.10 4.48
C PHE A 128 18.51 8.09 4.91
N VAL A 129 18.92 8.16 6.18
CA VAL A 129 19.82 7.18 6.76
C VAL A 129 19.14 6.65 8.02
N PRO A 130 18.70 5.38 8.04
CA PRO A 130 18.08 4.81 9.24
C PRO A 130 19.07 4.81 10.40
N THR A 131 18.61 5.22 11.57
CA THR A 131 19.46 5.29 12.77
C THR A 131 20.14 3.96 13.06
N VAL A 132 19.40 2.86 12.98
CA VAL A 132 19.95 1.54 13.24
C VAL A 132 21.07 1.21 12.27
N LYS A 133 20.91 1.50 10.99
CA LYS A 133 21.94 1.26 10.00
C LYS A 133 23.17 2.11 10.26
N ARG A 134 22.98 3.38 10.63
CA ARG A 134 24.08 4.29 10.95
C ARG A 134 24.89 3.76 12.13
N ASP A 135 24.21 3.32 13.19
CA ASP A 135 24.87 2.77 14.36
C ASP A 135 25.67 1.51 13.99
N MET A 136 25.15 0.67 13.13
CA MET A 136 25.84 -0.53 12.67
C MET A 136 27.07 -0.19 11.84
N GLU A 137 27.01 0.84 11.03
CA GLU A 137 28.14 1.27 10.20
C GLU A 137 29.27 1.87 11.03
N ASN A 138 28.96 2.45 12.19
CA ASN A 138 29.94 3.06 13.08
C ASN A 138 30.59 2.05 14.02
N LYS A 139 30.19 0.83 13.98
CA LYS A 139 30.79 -0.26 14.78
C LYS A 139 31.77 -1.05 13.94
#